data_ea1609636cc3caa25dbfabcda484657c
#
_entry.id   ea1609636cc3caa25dbfabcda484657c
#
_cell.length_a   1.000
_cell.length_b   1.000
_cell.length_c   1.000
_cell.angle_alpha   90.00
_cell.angle_beta   90.00
_cell.angle_gamma   90.00
#
_symmetry.space_group_name_H-M   'P 1'
#
loop_
_entity.id
_entity.type
_entity.pdbx_description
1 polymer ?
#
loop_
_entity_poly.entity_id
_entity_poly.type
_entity_poly.pdbx_seq_one_letter_code
_entity_poly.pdbx_strand_id
1 'polypeptide(L)'
;MTLTYAARLKLLTSPAGRLRVVLDTDTYNEIDDQFALVQMLLSPERFDVEAIYAAPFFNARADSPGHGMELSYQEILRLLERLNVAPDGLVHRGVIDYVGPGKMARPAPP
;
A
#
# COMPACT_ATOMS: atom_id res chain seq x y z
N MET A 1 -21.30 18.42 8.33
CA MET A 1 -21.34 19.28 7.12
C MET A 1 -21.61 18.42 5.90
N THR A 2 -22.69 18.64 5.17
CA THR A 2 -23.06 17.83 3.99
C THR A 2 -22.52 18.48 2.74
N LEU A 3 -21.74 17.75 1.95
CA LEU A 3 -21.22 18.24 0.66
C LEU A 3 -22.37 18.47 -0.33
N THR A 4 -22.35 19.58 -1.07
CA THR A 4 -23.27 19.81 -2.18
C THR A 4 -23.00 18.81 -3.32
N TYR A 5 -24.00 18.58 -4.18
CA TYR A 5 -23.83 17.70 -5.34
C TYR A 5 -22.68 18.13 -6.24
N ALA A 6 -22.54 19.43 -6.52
CA ALA A 6 -21.45 19.98 -7.32
C ALA A 6 -20.08 19.74 -6.68
N ALA A 7 -19.96 19.90 -5.35
CA ALA A 7 -18.72 19.59 -4.62
C ALA A 7 -18.36 18.10 -4.71
N ARG A 8 -19.35 17.20 -4.63
CA ARG A 8 -19.14 15.75 -4.79
C ARG A 8 -18.61 15.42 -6.20
N LEU A 9 -19.23 15.97 -7.24
CA LEU A 9 -18.76 15.76 -8.62
C LEU A 9 -17.33 16.25 -8.82
N LYS A 10 -16.98 17.41 -8.28
CA LYS A 10 -15.62 17.94 -8.34
C LYS A 10 -14.60 17.01 -7.65
N LEU A 11 -14.96 16.41 -6.50
CA LEU A 11 -14.10 15.48 -5.78
C LEU A 11 -13.94 14.13 -6.49
N LEU A 12 -14.87 13.75 -7.36
CA LEU A 12 -14.80 12.52 -8.17
C LEU A 12 -13.98 12.72 -9.47
N THR A 13 -13.61 13.95 -9.81
CA THR A 13 -12.76 14.21 -10.97
C THR A 13 -11.34 13.75 -10.68
N SER A 14 -10.79 12.92 -11.56
CA SER A 14 -9.40 12.48 -11.44
C SER A 14 -8.45 13.68 -11.42
N PRO A 15 -7.53 13.78 -10.45
CA PRO A 15 -6.58 14.88 -10.41
C PRO A 15 -5.65 14.84 -11.62
N ALA A 16 -5.30 16.02 -12.14
CA ALA A 16 -4.38 16.18 -13.26
C ALA A 16 -2.91 16.20 -12.79
N GLY A 17 -2.00 15.97 -13.73
CA GLY A 17 -0.56 16.09 -13.50
C GLY A 17 0.06 14.92 -12.75
N ARG A 18 1.29 15.10 -12.26
CA ARG A 18 2.03 14.15 -11.46
C ARG A 18 1.56 14.22 -10.01
N LEU A 19 1.25 13.09 -9.43
CA LEU A 19 0.68 12.96 -8.08
C LEU A 19 1.69 12.37 -7.12
N ARG A 20 1.82 12.97 -5.94
CA ARG A 20 2.49 12.34 -4.80
C ARG A 20 1.58 11.24 -4.25
N VAL A 21 2.11 10.03 -4.11
CA VAL A 21 1.32 8.87 -3.68
C VAL A 21 2.04 8.07 -2.60
N VAL A 22 1.25 7.55 -1.70
CA VAL A 22 1.62 6.50 -0.76
C VAL A 22 0.75 5.29 -1.07
N LEU A 23 1.36 4.12 -1.25
CA LEU A 23 0.64 2.88 -1.47
C LEU A 23 0.62 2.08 -0.16
N ASP A 24 -0.58 1.67 0.26
CA ASP A 24 -0.80 0.72 1.35
C ASP A 24 -1.41 -0.54 0.73
N THR A 25 -0.72 -1.68 0.82
CA THR A 25 -1.03 -2.87 0.02
C THR A 25 -0.71 -4.16 0.74
N ASP A 26 -1.59 -5.15 0.64
CA ASP A 26 -1.37 -6.52 1.11
C ASP A 26 -0.88 -7.44 -0.04
N THR A 27 0.14 -7.00 -0.72
CA THR A 27 0.69 -7.46 -2.02
C THR A 27 0.84 -8.98 -2.16
N TYR A 28 0.99 -9.73 -1.08
CA TYR A 28 1.08 -11.20 -1.12
C TYR A 28 -0.29 -11.88 -1.10
N ASN A 29 -1.34 -11.16 -0.74
CA ASN A 29 -2.67 -11.72 -0.59
C ASN A 29 -3.29 -12.11 -1.95
N GLU A 30 -3.33 -11.17 -2.89
CA GLU A 30 -3.89 -11.36 -4.22
C GLU A 30 -2.98 -10.76 -5.29
N ILE A 31 -3.07 -11.27 -6.52
CA ILE A 31 -2.14 -10.95 -7.60
C ILE A 31 -2.31 -9.53 -8.15
N ASP A 32 -3.48 -8.94 -8.03
CA ASP A 32 -3.78 -7.60 -8.54
C ASP A 32 -2.96 -6.50 -7.88
N ASP A 33 -2.65 -6.63 -6.59
CA ASP A 33 -1.75 -5.72 -5.87
C ASP A 33 -0.34 -5.70 -6.46
N GLN A 34 0.16 -6.85 -6.91
CA GLN A 34 1.46 -6.95 -7.57
C GLN A 34 1.46 -6.14 -8.87
N PHE A 35 0.41 -6.26 -9.68
CA PHE A 35 0.27 -5.49 -10.90
C PHE A 35 0.10 -3.99 -10.62
N ALA A 36 -0.69 -3.62 -9.63
CA ALA A 36 -0.90 -2.21 -9.23
C ALA A 36 0.42 -1.57 -8.81
N LEU A 37 1.22 -2.24 -7.97
CA LEU A 37 2.54 -1.78 -7.54
C LEU A 37 3.48 -1.57 -8.74
N VAL A 38 3.58 -2.56 -9.62
CA VAL A 38 4.46 -2.49 -10.80
C VAL A 38 4.01 -1.38 -11.74
N GLN A 39 2.71 -1.27 -12.03
CA GLN A 39 2.16 -0.21 -12.88
C GLN A 39 2.48 1.18 -12.31
N MET A 40 2.31 1.37 -11.00
CA MET A 40 2.59 2.63 -10.34
C MET A 40 4.07 3.02 -10.47
N LEU A 41 4.99 2.09 -10.20
CA LEU A 41 6.43 2.33 -10.28
C LEU A 41 6.93 2.53 -11.72
N LEU A 42 6.26 1.94 -12.70
CA LEU A 42 6.58 2.12 -14.13
C LEU A 42 5.91 3.34 -14.77
N SER A 43 5.19 4.14 -13.98
CA SER A 43 4.52 5.38 -14.44
C SER A 43 5.06 6.63 -13.72
N PRO A 44 6.38 6.90 -13.75
CA PRO A 44 6.99 8.02 -13.00
C PRO A 44 6.54 9.39 -13.51
N GLU A 45 6.04 9.49 -14.74
CA GLU A 45 5.46 10.70 -15.30
C GLU A 45 4.12 11.05 -14.62
N ARG A 46 3.46 10.06 -14.02
CA ARG A 46 2.17 10.20 -13.36
C ARG A 46 2.26 10.19 -11.85
N PHE A 47 3.16 9.35 -11.30
CA PHE A 47 3.25 9.12 -9.87
C PHE A 47 4.63 9.45 -9.31
N ASP A 48 4.62 10.17 -8.20
CA ASP A 48 5.76 10.38 -7.32
C ASP A 48 5.54 9.51 -6.08
N VAL A 49 6.12 8.31 -6.09
CA VAL A 49 5.89 7.33 -5.04
C VAL A 49 6.76 7.65 -3.85
N GLU A 50 6.15 8.11 -2.75
CA GLU A 50 6.86 8.54 -1.55
C GLU A 50 7.07 7.41 -0.55
N ALA A 51 6.12 6.48 -0.47
CA ALA A 51 6.24 5.32 0.40
C ALA A 51 5.33 4.18 -0.07
N ILE A 52 5.73 2.96 0.28
CA ILE A 52 4.96 1.74 0.10
C ILE A 52 4.90 1.03 1.45
N TYR A 53 3.69 0.82 1.96
CA TYR A 53 3.45 0.13 3.23
C TYR A 53 2.87 -1.26 2.98
N ALA A 54 3.49 -2.26 3.59
CA ALA A 54 2.93 -3.61 3.61
C ALA A 54 1.78 -3.67 4.61
N ALA A 55 0.57 -3.96 4.12
CA ALA A 55 -0.63 -4.10 4.93
C ALA A 55 -0.80 -5.52 5.48
N PRO A 56 -1.43 -5.68 6.66
CA PRO A 56 -1.76 -6.98 7.20
C PRO A 56 -2.90 -7.64 6.43
N PHE A 57 -2.81 -8.97 6.24
CA PHE A 57 -3.95 -9.79 5.84
C PHE A 57 -3.96 -11.10 6.63
N PHE A 58 -5.12 -11.73 6.74
CA PHE A 58 -5.28 -12.99 7.44
C PHE A 58 -6.26 -13.91 6.71
N ASN A 59 -5.75 -14.99 6.17
CA ASN A 59 -6.50 -16.05 5.51
C ASN A 59 -5.67 -17.36 5.54
N ALA A 60 -6.00 -18.33 4.68
CA ALA A 60 -5.30 -19.61 4.63
C ALA A 60 -3.79 -19.53 4.29
N ARG A 61 -3.29 -18.37 3.84
CA ARG A 61 -1.88 -18.16 3.51
C ARG A 61 -1.05 -17.58 4.64
N ALA A 62 -1.68 -17.08 5.71
CA ALA A 62 -1.00 -16.40 6.81
C ALA A 62 -1.53 -16.86 8.17
N ASP A 63 -0.65 -17.07 9.14
CA ASP A 63 -0.99 -17.57 10.48
C ASP A 63 -1.55 -16.47 11.39
N SER A 64 -1.32 -15.21 11.01
CA SER A 64 -1.80 -14.03 11.73
C SER A 64 -1.81 -12.81 10.79
N PRO A 65 -2.50 -11.71 11.13
CA PRO A 65 -2.42 -10.47 10.34
C PRO A 65 -0.99 -9.95 10.19
N GLY A 66 -0.19 -10.02 11.27
CA GLY A 66 1.22 -9.61 11.24
C GLY A 66 2.09 -10.50 10.35
N HIS A 67 1.82 -11.82 10.28
CA HIS A 67 2.48 -12.72 9.35
C HIS A 67 2.09 -12.34 7.89
N GLY A 68 0.82 -12.06 7.63
CA GLY A 68 0.38 -11.57 6.32
C GLY A 68 1.08 -10.28 5.91
N MET A 69 1.22 -9.32 6.82
CA MET A 69 1.99 -8.09 6.59
C MET A 69 3.45 -8.40 6.22
N GLU A 70 4.12 -9.30 6.94
CA GLU A 70 5.51 -9.67 6.64
C GLU A 70 5.65 -10.36 5.27
N LEU A 71 4.72 -11.25 4.91
CA LEU A 71 4.67 -11.85 3.57
C LEU A 71 4.52 -10.78 2.48
N SER A 72 3.64 -9.79 2.68
CA SER A 72 3.47 -8.66 1.76
C SER A 72 4.73 -7.80 1.68
N TYR A 73 5.39 -7.54 2.80
CA TYR A 73 6.66 -6.80 2.82
C TYR A 73 7.74 -7.50 1.99
N GLN A 74 7.92 -8.80 2.16
CA GLN A 74 8.89 -9.58 1.40
C GLN A 74 8.54 -9.63 -0.09
N GLU A 75 7.25 -9.72 -0.44
CA GLU A 75 6.81 -9.70 -1.82
C GLU A 75 7.06 -8.34 -2.49
N ILE A 76 6.83 -7.23 -1.78
CA ILE A 76 7.18 -5.89 -2.26
C ILE A 76 8.68 -5.82 -2.57
N LEU A 77 9.55 -6.26 -1.65
CA LEU A 77 11.00 -6.27 -1.87
C LEU A 77 11.40 -7.09 -3.10
N ARG A 78 10.78 -8.27 -3.28
CA ARG A 78 11.01 -9.14 -4.43
C ARG A 78 10.62 -8.47 -5.75
N LEU A 79 9.54 -7.72 -5.78
CA LEU A 79 9.09 -6.98 -6.97
C LEU A 79 10.03 -5.80 -7.27
N LEU A 80 10.44 -5.04 -6.25
CA LEU A 80 11.37 -3.93 -6.41
C LEU A 80 12.73 -4.40 -6.94
N GLU A 81 13.24 -5.53 -6.45
CA GLU A 81 14.47 -6.14 -6.96
C GLU A 81 14.38 -6.41 -8.47
N ARG A 82 13.27 -6.98 -8.93
CA ARG A 82 13.01 -7.25 -10.37
C ARG A 82 12.89 -5.99 -11.21
N LEU A 83 12.43 -4.90 -10.62
CA LEU A 83 12.33 -3.59 -11.26
C LEU A 83 13.61 -2.76 -11.14
N ASN A 84 14.63 -3.27 -10.45
CA ASN A 84 15.87 -2.56 -10.14
C ASN A 84 15.63 -1.23 -9.40
N VAL A 85 14.69 -1.25 -8.44
CA VAL A 85 14.33 -0.13 -7.58
C VAL A 85 14.87 -0.38 -6.17
N ALA A 86 15.62 0.58 -5.62
CA ALA A 86 16.13 0.49 -4.24
C ALA A 86 14.98 0.62 -3.23
N PRO A 87 14.88 -0.28 -2.23
CA PRO A 87 13.81 -0.23 -1.24
C PRO A 87 14.05 0.77 -0.10
N ASP A 88 15.29 1.23 0.10
CA ASP A 88 15.69 2.04 1.25
C ASP A 88 14.91 3.36 1.33
N GLY A 89 14.25 3.59 2.47
CA GLY A 89 13.42 4.77 2.68
C GLY A 89 12.10 4.79 1.91
N LEU A 90 11.85 3.77 1.06
CA LEU A 90 10.65 3.65 0.25
C LEU A 90 9.66 2.62 0.79
N VAL A 91 10.15 1.45 1.27
CA VAL A 91 9.31 0.33 1.69
C VAL A 91 9.30 0.21 3.21
N HIS A 92 8.10 0.12 3.76
CA HIS A 92 7.88 0.08 5.20
C HIS A 92 6.96 -1.06 5.59
N ARG A 93 7.21 -1.65 6.76
CA ARG A 93 6.27 -2.55 7.43
C ARG A 93 5.12 -1.72 8.01
N GLY A 94 3.90 -2.17 7.80
CA GLY A 94 2.71 -1.58 8.36
C GLY A 94 2.43 -2.09 9.78
N VAL A 95 1.15 -2.14 10.14
CA VAL A 95 0.72 -2.63 11.45
C VAL A 95 0.69 -4.17 11.48
N ILE A 96 0.80 -4.75 12.68
CA ILE A 96 0.79 -6.22 12.87
C ILE A 96 -0.58 -6.77 13.24
N ASP A 97 -1.57 -5.91 13.46
CA ASP A 97 -2.94 -6.29 13.80
C ASP A 97 -3.96 -5.39 13.09
N TYR A 98 -5.18 -5.92 12.95
CA TYR A 98 -6.29 -5.09 12.50
C TYR A 98 -6.69 -4.08 13.58
N VAL A 99 -6.98 -2.87 13.12
CA VAL A 99 -7.58 -1.82 13.96
C VAL A 99 -9.07 -2.11 14.13
N GLY A 100 -9.58 -1.97 15.35
CA GLY A 100 -10.99 -2.21 15.67
C GLY A 100 -11.40 -1.47 16.95
N PRO A 101 -12.69 -1.56 17.35
CA PRO A 101 -13.16 -0.90 18.56
C PRO A 101 -12.31 -1.25 19.77
N GLY A 102 -11.75 -0.23 20.43
CA GLY A 102 -10.87 -0.39 21.58
C GLY A 102 -9.45 -0.92 21.29
N LYS A 103 -9.10 -1.08 20.02
CA LYS A 103 -7.74 -1.49 19.61
C LYS A 103 -7.01 -0.31 18.96
N MET A 104 -5.79 -0.07 19.41
CA MET A 104 -4.86 0.83 18.74
C MET A 104 -4.01 0.06 17.72
N ALA A 105 -3.58 0.75 16.68
CA ALA A 105 -2.61 0.19 15.74
C ALA A 105 -1.31 -0.17 16.47
N ARG A 106 -0.78 -1.35 16.22
CA ARG A 106 0.54 -1.78 16.70
C ARG A 106 1.48 -1.87 15.51
N PRO A 107 2.48 -0.97 15.40
CA PRO A 107 3.46 -1.04 14.33
C PRO A 107 4.32 -2.30 14.47
N ALA A 108 4.88 -2.75 13.35
CA ALA A 108 5.89 -3.79 13.37
C ALA A 108 7.15 -3.28 14.11
N PRO A 109 7.88 -4.16 14.77
CA PRO A 109 9.21 -3.83 15.28
C PRO A 109 10.14 -3.48 14.11
N PRO A 110 11.15 -2.65 14.37
CA PRO A 110 12.13 -2.25 13.37
C PRO A 110 12.92 -3.43 12.80
#